data_52285e419433cba43494acfdcf7da143
#
_entry.id   52285e419433cba43494acfdcf7da143
#
_cell.length_a   1.000
_cell.length_b   1.000
_cell.length_c   1.000
_cell.angle_alpha   90.00
_cell.angle_beta   90.00
_cell.angle_gamma   90.00
#
_symmetry.space_group_name_H-M   'P 1'
#
loop_
_entity.id
_entity.type
_entity.pdbx_description
1 polymer ?
#
loop_
_entity_poly.entity_id
_entity_poly.type
_entity_poly.pdbx_seq_one_letter_code
_entity_poly.pdbx_strand_id
1 'polypeptide(L)'
;IWLWLFIAMMIASLYLTIWAPFNTMTAVIICLLTSMAIFYSSQKTRLEIVVINNWLYVGDAKIETKYIKKVTALNKNAYLKLRGVQADPACFNATRFWVSTGVKVEIKDKSDPTPYWLISSRKGKALAACLN
;
A
#
# COMPACT_ATOMS: atom_id res chain seq x y z
N ILE A 1 3.07 14.23 -3.43
CA ILE A 1 3.47 15.29 -4.38
C ILE A 1 4.85 14.97 -4.97
N TRP A 2 5.87 14.75 -4.16
CA TRP A 2 7.24 14.48 -4.62
C TRP A 2 7.37 13.26 -5.55
N LEU A 3 6.64 12.19 -5.27
CA LEU A 3 6.62 11.00 -6.14
C LEU A 3 6.07 11.32 -7.53
N TRP A 4 5.01 12.08 -7.61
CA TRP A 4 4.42 12.48 -8.88
C TRP A 4 5.32 13.43 -9.67
N LEU A 5 6.02 14.34 -8.98
CA LEU A 5 7.04 15.20 -9.61
C LEU A 5 8.20 14.37 -10.15
N PHE A 6 8.68 13.39 -9.41
CA PHE A 6 9.74 12.49 -9.85
C PHE A 6 9.33 11.68 -11.08
N ILE A 7 8.11 11.12 -11.08
CA ILE A 7 7.56 10.39 -12.23
C ILE A 7 7.43 11.31 -13.45
N ALA A 8 6.92 12.52 -13.26
CA ALA A 8 6.80 13.50 -14.34
C ALA A 8 8.16 13.88 -14.94
N MET A 9 9.17 14.07 -14.10
CA MET A 9 10.54 14.36 -14.53
C MET A 9 11.17 13.19 -15.29
N MET A 10 10.92 11.94 -14.87
CA MET A 10 11.36 10.75 -15.59
C MET A 10 10.71 10.65 -16.98
N ILE A 11 9.42 10.89 -17.08
CA ILE A 11 8.69 10.87 -18.35
C ILE A 11 9.22 11.98 -19.28
N ALA A 12 9.46 13.18 -18.76
CA ALA A 12 10.03 14.27 -19.55
C ALA A 12 11.45 13.96 -20.05
N SER A 13 12.28 13.34 -19.21
CA SER A 13 13.62 12.89 -19.61
C SER A 13 13.57 11.82 -20.69
N LEU A 14 12.67 10.86 -20.57
CA LEU A 14 12.44 9.81 -21.57
C LEU A 14 11.98 10.41 -22.90
N TYR A 15 11.06 11.39 -22.85
CA TYR A 15 10.60 12.11 -24.02
C TYR A 15 11.76 12.78 -24.77
N LEU A 16 12.61 13.52 -24.06
CA LEU A 16 13.77 14.19 -24.65
C LEU A 16 14.76 13.20 -25.27
N THR A 17 14.99 12.07 -24.62
CA THR A 17 15.90 11.03 -25.11
C THR A 17 15.40 10.37 -26.39
N ILE A 18 14.09 10.16 -26.52
CA ILE A 18 13.46 9.54 -27.69
C ILE A 18 13.28 10.56 -28.82
N TRP A 19 13.01 11.82 -28.48
CA TRP A 19 12.81 12.87 -29.48
C TRP A 19 14.05 13.13 -30.34
N ALA A 20 15.24 13.04 -29.76
CA ALA A 20 16.49 13.33 -30.46
C ALA A 20 16.76 12.39 -31.67
N PRO A 21 16.60 11.04 -31.55
CA PRO A 21 16.82 10.10 -32.65
C PRO A 21 15.56 9.78 -33.48
N PHE A 22 14.36 10.10 -32.99
CA PHE A 22 13.08 9.71 -33.60
C PHE A 22 12.18 10.91 -33.90
N ASN A 23 11.17 10.69 -34.72
CA ASN A 23 10.17 11.68 -35.04
C ASN A 23 9.31 12.03 -33.81
N THR A 24 8.87 13.29 -33.73
CA THR A 24 7.99 13.83 -32.67
C THR A 24 6.76 12.97 -32.41
N MET A 25 6.14 12.43 -33.45
CA MET A 25 4.96 11.56 -33.34
C MET A 25 5.26 10.27 -32.53
N THR A 26 6.37 9.64 -32.80
CA THR A 26 6.79 8.43 -32.09
C THR A 26 7.05 8.71 -30.60
N ALA A 27 7.70 9.83 -30.29
CA ALA A 27 7.94 10.25 -28.93
C ALA A 27 6.64 10.49 -28.14
N VAL A 28 5.66 11.16 -28.74
CA VAL A 28 4.34 11.40 -28.15
C VAL A 28 3.60 10.08 -27.87
N ILE A 29 3.58 9.14 -28.82
CA ILE A 29 2.92 7.84 -28.64
C ILE A 29 3.54 7.05 -27.49
N ILE A 30 4.87 6.99 -27.40
CA ILE A 30 5.57 6.28 -26.32
C ILE A 30 5.27 6.91 -24.97
N CYS A 31 5.28 8.24 -24.86
CA CYS A 31 4.93 8.94 -23.63
C CYS A 31 3.50 8.68 -23.18
N LEU A 32 2.54 8.67 -24.11
CA LEU A 32 1.15 8.35 -23.81
C LEU A 32 0.97 6.92 -23.31
N LEU A 33 1.59 5.94 -23.98
CA LEU A 33 1.54 4.53 -23.59
C LEU A 33 2.17 4.31 -22.21
N THR A 34 3.32 4.94 -21.94
CA THR A 34 4.00 4.84 -20.64
C THR A 34 3.15 5.46 -19.52
N SER A 35 2.59 6.64 -19.76
CA SER A 35 1.71 7.30 -18.79
C SER A 35 0.47 6.46 -18.48
N MET A 36 -0.14 5.85 -19.49
CA MET A 36 -1.31 5.00 -19.33
C MET A 36 -0.97 3.70 -18.57
N ALA A 37 0.19 3.11 -18.82
CA ALA A 37 0.67 1.93 -18.11
C ALA A 37 0.92 2.24 -16.62
N ILE A 38 1.54 3.37 -16.31
CA ILE A 38 1.77 3.82 -14.92
C ILE A 38 0.43 4.08 -14.22
N PHE A 39 -0.50 4.75 -14.88
CA PHE A 39 -1.83 5.00 -14.33
C PHE A 39 -2.59 3.70 -14.04
N TYR A 40 -2.59 2.76 -14.99
CA TYR A 40 -3.22 1.45 -14.81
C TYR A 40 -2.61 0.66 -13.66
N SER A 41 -1.27 0.61 -13.57
CA SER A 41 -0.56 -0.05 -12.48
C SER A 41 -0.89 0.57 -11.12
N SER A 42 -0.99 1.90 -11.05
CA SER A 42 -1.32 2.60 -9.79
C SER A 42 -2.74 2.31 -9.30
N GLN A 43 -3.69 2.05 -10.19
CA GLN A 43 -5.04 1.64 -9.81
C GLN A 43 -5.06 0.20 -9.28
N LYS A 44 -4.35 -0.71 -9.95
CA LYS A 44 -4.30 -2.13 -9.57
C LYS A 44 -3.59 -2.37 -8.24
N THR A 45 -2.67 -1.50 -7.83
CA THR A 45 -1.91 -1.64 -6.57
C THR A 45 -2.61 -1.02 -5.35
N ARG A 46 -3.85 -0.57 -5.47
CA ARG A 46 -4.63 -0.09 -4.30
C ARG A 46 -4.90 -1.26 -3.36
N LEU A 47 -4.59 -1.05 -2.08
CA LEU A 47 -4.93 -2.00 -1.04
C LEU A 47 -6.38 -1.75 -0.60
N GLU A 48 -7.26 -2.68 -0.93
CA GLU A 48 -8.64 -2.64 -0.44
C GLU A 48 -8.72 -3.29 0.94
N ILE A 49 -9.31 -2.57 1.88
CA ILE A 49 -9.56 -3.04 3.24
C ILE A 49 -11.07 -2.97 3.44
N VAL A 50 -11.69 -4.12 3.60
CA VAL A 50 -13.16 -4.22 3.72
C VAL A 50 -13.51 -5.11 4.89
N VAL A 51 -14.50 -4.70 5.67
CA VAL A 51 -15.06 -5.48 6.78
C VAL A 51 -16.50 -5.85 6.42
N ILE A 52 -16.76 -7.12 6.19
CA ILE A 52 -18.09 -7.63 5.83
C ILE A 52 -18.36 -8.92 6.61
N ASN A 53 -19.56 -9.03 7.19
CA ASN A 53 -20.05 -10.26 7.84
C ASN A 53 -19.05 -10.88 8.83
N ASN A 54 -18.44 -10.06 9.69
CA ASN A 54 -17.43 -10.50 10.65
C ASN A 54 -16.10 -11.01 10.03
N TRP A 55 -15.84 -10.67 8.78
CA TRP A 55 -14.57 -10.91 8.11
C TRP A 55 -13.86 -9.61 7.78
N LEU A 56 -12.58 -9.58 8.06
CA LEU A 56 -11.68 -8.53 7.60
C LEU A 56 -10.96 -9.01 6.34
N TYR A 57 -11.16 -8.32 5.23
CA TYR A 57 -10.46 -8.54 3.97
C TYR A 57 -9.38 -7.47 3.79
N VAL A 58 -8.17 -7.89 3.48
CA VAL A 58 -7.04 -7.02 3.22
C VAL A 58 -6.36 -7.50 1.94
N GLY A 59 -6.75 -6.92 0.81
CA GLY A 59 -6.35 -7.44 -0.50
C GLY A 59 -6.81 -8.87 -0.69
N ASP A 60 -5.89 -9.80 -0.89
CA ASP A 60 -6.19 -11.23 -1.09
C ASP A 60 -6.28 -12.02 0.24
N ALA A 61 -5.87 -11.41 1.35
CA ALA A 61 -5.91 -12.04 2.67
C ALA A 61 -7.22 -11.75 3.38
N LYS A 62 -7.69 -12.70 4.19
CA LYS A 62 -8.89 -12.55 5.01
C LYS A 62 -8.71 -13.19 6.38
N ILE A 63 -9.35 -12.61 7.39
CA ILE A 63 -9.40 -13.14 8.75
C ILE A 63 -10.77 -12.88 9.38
N GLU A 64 -11.28 -13.85 10.13
CA GLU A 64 -12.48 -13.61 10.94
C GLU A 64 -12.19 -12.69 12.11
N THR A 65 -13.08 -11.76 12.40
CA THR A 65 -12.93 -10.79 13.49
C THR A 65 -12.82 -11.44 14.86
N LYS A 66 -13.35 -12.67 15.02
CA LYS A 66 -13.23 -13.45 16.27
C LYS A 66 -11.78 -13.77 16.66
N TYR A 67 -10.87 -13.86 15.68
CA TYR A 67 -9.43 -14.11 15.90
C TYR A 67 -8.62 -12.83 16.11
N ILE A 68 -9.23 -11.68 16.00
CA ILE A 68 -8.60 -10.40 16.25
C ILE A 68 -8.63 -10.12 17.76
N LYS A 69 -7.46 -9.94 18.35
CA LYS A 69 -7.33 -9.59 19.77
C LYS A 69 -7.52 -8.11 19.99
N LYS A 70 -6.83 -7.30 19.22
CA LYS A 70 -6.82 -5.85 19.34
C LYS A 70 -6.38 -5.21 18.04
N VAL A 71 -6.99 -4.08 17.72
CA VAL A 71 -6.59 -3.23 16.59
C VAL A 71 -6.10 -1.89 17.11
N THR A 72 -4.87 -1.54 16.78
CA THR A 72 -4.25 -0.28 17.21
C THR A 72 -3.93 0.58 16.01
N ALA A 73 -4.49 1.79 15.95
CA ALA A 73 -4.13 2.77 14.94
C ALA A 73 -2.72 3.32 15.23
N LEU A 74 -1.86 3.30 14.22
CA LEU A 74 -0.48 3.73 14.32
C LEU A 74 -0.31 5.11 13.68
N ASN A 75 0.37 6.00 14.40
CA ASN A 75 0.84 7.24 13.82
C ASN A 75 2.07 6.99 12.92
N LYS A 76 2.52 8.01 12.20
CA LYS A 76 3.63 7.91 11.27
C LYS A 76 4.89 7.29 11.90
N ASN A 77 5.28 7.76 13.09
CA ASN A 77 6.51 7.32 13.74
C ASN A 77 6.43 5.86 14.21
N ALA A 78 5.32 5.48 14.84
CA ALA A 78 5.09 4.11 15.28
C ALA A 78 4.98 3.13 14.10
N TYR A 79 4.30 3.54 13.03
CA TYR A 79 4.16 2.74 11.82
C TYR A 79 5.51 2.49 11.14
N LEU A 80 6.33 3.53 10.99
CA LEU A 80 7.66 3.40 10.37
C LEU A 80 8.61 2.53 11.20
N LYS A 81 8.54 2.61 12.53
CA LYS A 81 9.33 1.74 13.42
C LYS A 81 8.95 0.27 13.26
N LEU A 82 7.65 -0.05 13.27
CA LEU A 82 7.16 -1.43 13.09
C LEU A 82 7.40 -1.97 11.69
N ARG A 83 7.45 -1.11 10.68
CA ARG A 83 7.77 -1.50 9.31
C ARG A 83 9.26 -1.72 9.08
N GLY A 84 10.11 -1.05 9.87
CA GLY A 84 11.56 -1.06 9.73
C GLY A 84 12.27 -1.76 10.89
N VAL A 85 12.82 -0.97 11.80
CA VAL A 85 13.73 -1.43 12.86
C VAL A 85 13.11 -2.47 13.82
N GLN A 86 11.80 -2.39 14.06
CA GLN A 86 11.05 -3.29 14.92
C GLN A 86 10.18 -4.29 14.13
N ALA A 87 10.50 -4.49 12.86
CA ALA A 87 9.76 -5.43 12.03
C ALA A 87 9.96 -6.87 12.53
N ASP A 88 8.85 -7.56 12.76
CA ASP A 88 8.86 -9.00 13.05
C ASP A 88 8.77 -9.77 11.74
N PRO A 89 9.73 -10.65 11.41
CA PRO A 89 9.68 -11.44 10.19
C PRO A 89 8.45 -12.35 10.07
N ALA A 90 7.87 -12.74 11.22
CA ALA A 90 6.69 -13.61 11.26
C ALA A 90 5.38 -12.84 11.06
N CYS A 91 5.38 -11.51 11.07
CA CYS A 91 4.17 -10.73 10.87
C CYS A 91 3.72 -10.70 9.40
N PHE A 92 2.41 -10.59 9.21
CA PHE A 92 1.86 -10.36 7.87
C PHE A 92 1.91 -8.87 7.52
N ASN A 93 2.61 -8.55 6.44
CA ASN A 93 2.80 -7.19 5.96
C ASN A 93 1.93 -6.88 4.75
N ALA A 94 0.84 -6.14 4.96
CA ALA A 94 0.04 -5.53 3.91
C ALA A 94 0.34 -4.03 3.82
N THR A 95 1.60 -3.68 3.55
CA THR A 95 2.08 -2.31 3.56
C THR A 95 2.28 -1.75 2.16
N ARG A 96 2.11 -0.45 2.03
CA ARG A 96 2.40 0.33 0.81
C ARG A 96 3.38 1.44 1.15
N PHE A 97 4.44 1.60 0.36
CA PHE A 97 5.52 2.55 0.67
C PHE A 97 5.08 4.02 0.64
N TRP A 98 4.02 4.32 -0.10
CA TRP A 98 3.46 5.68 -0.20
C TRP A 98 2.44 6.04 0.89
N VAL A 99 2.13 5.09 1.78
CA VAL A 99 1.27 5.32 2.95
C VAL A 99 2.12 5.26 4.20
N SER A 100 2.12 6.34 4.97
CA SER A 100 2.98 6.50 6.15
C SER A 100 2.26 6.24 7.48
N THR A 101 1.01 5.81 7.43
CA THR A 101 0.19 5.47 8.60
C THR A 101 -0.47 4.12 8.40
N GLY A 102 -0.87 3.47 9.47
CA GLY A 102 -1.50 2.17 9.37
C GLY A 102 -2.11 1.71 10.68
N VAL A 103 -2.46 0.43 10.69
CA VAL A 103 -2.98 -0.26 11.87
C VAL A 103 -2.20 -1.54 12.13
N LYS A 104 -2.03 -1.84 13.40
CA LYS A 104 -1.55 -3.12 13.89
C LYS A 104 -2.75 -3.94 14.37
N VAL A 105 -2.96 -5.09 13.75
CA VAL A 105 -4.02 -6.04 14.10
C VAL A 105 -3.37 -7.23 14.81
N GLU A 106 -3.54 -7.34 16.11
CA GLU A 106 -3.01 -8.46 16.90
C GLU A 106 -3.93 -9.67 16.76
N ILE A 107 -3.33 -10.83 16.47
CA ILE A 107 -4.02 -12.09 16.27
C ILE A 107 -3.98 -12.91 17.56
N LYS A 108 -5.09 -13.55 17.91
CA LYS A 108 -5.21 -14.46 19.06
C LYS A 108 -5.37 -15.93 18.69
N ASP A 109 -5.28 -16.27 17.42
CA ASP A 109 -5.37 -17.63 16.95
C ASP A 109 -4.09 -18.40 17.32
N LYS A 110 -4.22 -19.44 18.15
CA LYS A 110 -3.11 -20.28 18.57
C LYS A 110 -2.59 -21.18 17.45
N SER A 111 -3.36 -21.40 16.41
CA SER A 111 -2.98 -22.22 15.25
C SER A 111 -2.22 -21.43 14.19
N ASP A 112 -2.30 -20.10 14.22
CA ASP A 112 -1.59 -19.21 13.29
C ASP A 112 -0.29 -18.70 13.95
N PRO A 113 0.88 -18.97 13.36
CA PRO A 113 2.16 -18.48 13.88
C PRO A 113 2.32 -16.96 13.68
N THR A 114 1.42 -16.28 12.97
CA THR A 114 1.48 -14.85 12.71
C THR A 114 1.09 -14.04 13.94
N PRO A 115 2.00 -13.27 14.57
CA PRO A 115 1.69 -12.55 15.81
C PRO A 115 0.76 -11.36 15.57
N TYR A 116 0.92 -10.66 14.45
CA TYR A 116 0.08 -9.51 14.08
C TYR A 116 0.12 -9.23 12.59
N TRP A 117 -0.86 -8.48 12.12
CA TRP A 117 -0.92 -7.92 10.77
C TRP A 117 -0.58 -6.44 10.82
N LEU A 118 0.33 -5.99 9.98
CA LEU A 118 0.64 -4.58 9.77
C LEU A 118 0.03 -4.13 8.44
N ILE A 119 -0.94 -3.24 8.52
CA ILE A 119 -1.76 -2.82 7.37
C ILE A 119 -1.60 -1.32 7.14
N SER A 120 -1.25 -0.92 5.93
CA SER A 120 -1.24 0.49 5.54
C SER A 120 -2.66 1.03 5.43
N SER A 121 -2.99 2.07 6.17
CA SER A 121 -4.29 2.73 6.08
C SER A 121 -4.18 4.22 6.40
N ARG A 122 -4.83 5.04 5.60
CA ARG A 122 -4.99 6.49 5.89
C ARG A 122 -6.11 6.75 6.89
N LYS A 123 -7.02 5.80 7.07
CA LYS A 123 -8.16 5.85 8.00
C LYS A 123 -8.01 4.85 9.16
N GLY A 124 -6.79 4.69 9.67
CA GLY A 124 -6.47 3.70 10.70
C GLY A 124 -7.33 3.82 11.96
N LYS A 125 -7.64 5.04 12.42
CA LYS A 125 -8.50 5.27 13.57
C LYS A 125 -9.94 4.77 13.35
N ALA A 126 -10.49 5.02 12.16
CA ALA A 126 -11.84 4.55 11.81
C ALA A 126 -11.88 3.01 11.72
N LEU A 127 -10.85 2.39 11.15
CA LEU A 127 -10.73 0.94 11.06
C LEU A 127 -10.59 0.30 12.45
N ALA A 128 -9.78 0.88 13.33
CA ALA A 128 -9.65 0.42 14.72
C ALA A 128 -10.96 0.53 15.49
N ALA A 129 -11.71 1.62 15.32
CA ALA A 129 -13.02 1.80 15.95
C ALA A 129 -14.06 0.80 15.42
N CYS A 130 -13.98 0.41 14.16
CA CYS A 130 -14.90 -0.57 13.56
C CYS A 130 -14.64 -2.01 14.03
N LEU A 131 -13.39 -2.36 14.34
CA LEU A 131 -12.96 -3.73 14.67
C LEU A 131 -12.78 -3.98 16.18
N ASN A 132 -12.75 -2.94 16.99
CA ASN A 132 -12.68 -3.05 18.46
C ASN A 132 -14.10 -3.10 19.10
#